data_5c3e684e2d7afd3a6a0bb7c12eb3f0b8
#
_entry.id   5c3e684e2d7afd3a6a0bb7c12eb3f0b8
#
_cell.length_a   1.000
_cell.length_b   1.000
_cell.length_c   1.000
_cell.angle_alpha   90.00
_cell.angle_beta   90.00
_cell.angle_gamma   90.00
#
_symmetry.space_group_name_H-M   'P 1'
#
loop_
_entity.id
_entity.type
_entity.pdbx_description
1 polymer ?
#
loop_
_entity_poly.entity_id
_entity_poly.type
_entity_poly.pdbx_seq_one_letter_code
_entity_poly.pdbx_strand_id
1 'polypeptide(L)' 'MSGMKHFLDQVQELLEAGYNADVISQKLGCSLEMAEQAIEFWSDYAE' A
#
# COMPACT_ATOMS: atom_id res chain seq x y z
N MET A 1 -1.78 9.60 15.43
CA MET A 1 -1.61 9.14 15.02
C MET A 1 -1.70 8.73 14.05
N SER A 2 -1.49 8.47 13.47
CA SER A 2 -1.57 8.28 12.48
C SER A 2 -0.79 7.32 11.86
N GLY A 3 -0.55 6.21 12.30
CA GLY A 3 0.19 5.19 11.67
C GLY A 3 -0.47 4.69 10.40
N MET A 4 -1.76 4.68 10.41
CA MET A 4 -2.49 4.23 9.24
C MET A 4 -2.27 5.14 8.04
N LYS A 5 -2.33 6.42 8.29
CA LYS A 5 -2.15 7.36 7.22
C LYS A 5 -0.77 7.25 6.62
N HIS A 6 0.23 7.07 7.48
CA HIS A 6 1.59 6.93 7.00
C HIS A 6 1.76 5.67 6.17
N PHE A 7 1.13 4.60 6.61
CA PHE A 7 1.19 3.34 5.88
C PHE A 7 0.58 3.49 4.50
N LEU A 8 -0.59 4.11 4.42
CA LEU A 8 -1.25 4.29 3.15
C LEU A 8 -0.45 5.17 2.20
N ASP A 9 0.19 6.20 2.75
CA ASP A 9 1.03 7.05 1.92
C ASP A 9 2.19 6.27 1.32
N GLN A 10 2.80 5.41 2.11
CA GLN A 10 3.90 4.60 1.61
C GLN A 10 3.44 3.63 0.54
N VAL A 11 2.27 3.06 0.72
CA VAL A 11 1.73 2.15 -0.29
C VAL A 11 1.53 2.89 -1.60
N GLN A 12 0.99 4.10 -1.52
CA GLN A 12 0.76 4.86 -2.74
C GLN A 12 2.07 5.15 -3.47
N GLU A 13 3.09 5.53 -2.73
CA GLU A 13 4.38 5.82 -3.35
C GLU A 13 4.93 4.60 -4.07
N LEU A 14 4.80 3.44 -3.44
CA LEU A 14 5.34 2.23 -4.06
C LEU A 14 4.52 1.81 -5.27
N LEU A 15 3.21 2.04 -5.19
CA LEU A 15 2.38 1.77 -6.35
C LEU A 15 2.78 2.63 -7.55
N GLU A 16 3.04 3.89 -7.29
CA GLU A 16 3.43 4.80 -8.37
C GLU A 16 4.77 4.42 -8.94
N ALA A 17 5.61 3.79 -8.14
CA ALA A 17 6.89 3.33 -8.62
C ALA A 17 6.78 2.04 -9.42
N GLY A 18 5.61 1.41 -9.44
CA GLY A 18 5.41 0.23 -10.25
C GLY A 18 5.52 -1.08 -9.50
N TYR A 19 5.57 -1.04 -8.18
CA TYR A 19 5.66 -2.28 -7.39
C TYR A 19 4.29 -2.89 -7.22
N ASN A 20 4.27 -4.23 -7.12
CA ASN A 20 3.01 -4.91 -6.87
C ASN A 20 2.85 -5.23 -5.38
N ALA A 21 1.73 -5.86 -5.03
CA ALA A 21 1.41 -6.12 -3.64
C ALA A 21 2.48 -6.95 -2.94
N ASP A 22 3.02 -7.92 -3.66
CA ASP A 22 4.03 -8.80 -3.09
C ASP A 22 5.24 -8.00 -2.63
N VAL A 23 5.75 -7.17 -3.52
CA VAL A 23 6.93 -6.37 -3.21
C VAL A 23 6.60 -5.34 -2.14
N ILE A 24 5.44 -4.72 -2.23
CA ILE A 24 5.06 -3.71 -1.26
C ILE A 24 4.99 -4.31 0.14
N SER A 25 4.40 -5.50 0.26
CA SER A 25 4.31 -6.13 1.57
C SER A 25 5.69 -6.40 2.15
N GLN A 26 6.62 -6.80 1.32
CA GLN A 26 7.96 -7.07 1.79
C GLN A 26 8.70 -5.79 2.20
N LYS A 27 8.55 -4.76 1.41
CA LYS A 27 9.23 -3.51 1.72
C LYS A 27 8.71 -2.88 2.99
N LEU A 28 7.43 -2.99 3.23
CA LEU A 28 6.81 -2.36 4.39
C LEU A 28 6.74 -3.30 5.61
N GLY A 29 7.07 -4.56 5.41
CA GLY A 29 7.05 -5.50 6.53
C GLY A 29 5.67 -5.84 6.99
N CYS A 30 4.71 -5.85 6.09
CA CYS A 30 3.34 -6.22 6.44
C CYS A 30 2.93 -7.46 5.66
N SER A 31 1.74 -7.98 6.00
CA SER A 31 1.26 -9.16 5.31
C SER A 31 0.80 -8.81 3.91
N LEU A 32 0.80 -9.81 3.05
CA LEU A 32 0.33 -9.60 1.69
C LEU A 32 -1.11 -9.13 1.68
N GLU A 33 -1.91 -9.68 2.55
CA GLU A 33 -3.32 -9.32 2.63
C GLU A 33 -3.48 -7.84 2.95
N MET A 34 -2.68 -7.35 3.88
CA MET A 34 -2.74 -5.94 4.22
C MET A 34 -2.35 -5.06 3.04
N ALA A 35 -1.31 -5.46 2.34
CA ALA A 35 -0.88 -4.69 1.18
C ALA A 35 -1.97 -4.68 0.11
N GLU A 36 -2.62 -5.80 -0.09
CA GLU A 36 -3.66 -5.86 -1.09
C GLU A 36 -4.85 -4.97 -0.73
N GLN A 37 -5.20 -4.94 0.55
CA GLN A 37 -6.30 -4.09 0.97
C GLN A 37 -5.97 -2.61 0.80
N ALA A 38 -4.74 -2.26 1.10
CA ALA A 38 -4.33 -0.87 0.92
C ALA A 38 -4.34 -0.49 -0.56
N ILE A 39 -3.94 -1.41 -1.41
CA ILE A 39 -3.95 -1.15 -2.84
C ILE A 39 -5.39 -0.97 -3.33
N GLU A 40 -6.30 -1.78 -2.83
CA GLU A 40 -7.69 -1.64 -3.19
C GLU A 40 -8.23 -0.28 -2.75
N PHE A 41 -7.81 0.17 -1.58
CA PHE A 41 -8.23 1.46 -1.10
C PHE A 41 -7.85 2.56 -2.09
N TRP A 42 -6.61 2.55 -2.54
CA TRP A 42 -6.15 3.55 -3.48
C TRP A 42 -6.79 3.40 -4.85
N SER A 43 -7.02 2.18 -5.24
CA SER A 43 -7.67 1.92 -6.51
C SER A 43 -9.07 2.51 -6.56
N ASP A 44 -9.81 2.32 -5.48
CA ASP A 44 -11.13 2.88 -5.35
C ASP A 44 -11.10 4.37 -5.29
N TYR A 45 -10.15 4.90 -4.57
CA TYR A 45 -10.04 6.33 -4.34
C TYR A 45 -9.63 7.07 -5.60
N ALA A 46 -8.76 6.47 -6.36
CA ALA A 46 -8.22 7.12 -7.54
C ALA A 46 -9.16 7.11 -8.72
N GLU A 47 -10.32 6.49 -8.59
CA GLU A 47 -11.23 6.44 -9.63
C GLU A 47 -11.66 7.68 -10.15
#